data_9507f42ccce10ed37ad1beeba73093a1
#
_entry.id   9507f42ccce10ed37ad1beeba73093a1
#
_cell.length_a   1.000
_cell.length_b   1.000
_cell.length_c   1.000
_cell.angle_alpha   90.00
_cell.angle_beta   90.00
_cell.angle_gamma   90.00
#
_symmetry.space_group_name_H-M   'P 1'
#
loop_
_entity.id
_entity.type
_entity.pdbx_description
1 polymer ?
#
loop_
_entity_poly.entity_id
_entity_poly.type
_entity_poly.pdbx_seq_one_letter_code
_entity_poly.pdbx_strand_id
1 'polypeptide(L)'
;MDALRKEAVYTIEDIYALPDGERAELIDGKIYYMAPPNTKHQRLVHFFDREIGNYIQRKNGKCEVFPAPFAVFLNENHTNYVEPDISVICDPDKITDKGCNGAPDWIIEIVASGNKSMDYFTKLFKYRTAGVREYWIVDPAKKMITVYRFEKETMEEYSFDEKVPVGIYEDFSIKVQ
;
A
#
# COMPACT_ATOMS: atom_id res chain seq x y z
N MET A 1 -39.33 -7.94 -14.72
CA MET A 1 -37.96 -8.45 -14.99
C MET A 1 -37.04 -7.25 -15.00
N ASP A 2 -36.41 -6.98 -13.82
CA ASP A 2 -35.41 -5.93 -13.73
C ASP A 2 -34.17 -6.39 -14.51
N ALA A 3 -33.88 -5.64 -15.57
CA ALA A 3 -32.60 -5.78 -16.26
C ALA A 3 -31.50 -5.41 -15.28
N LEU A 4 -30.71 -6.39 -14.82
CA LEU A 4 -29.49 -6.18 -14.08
C LEU A 4 -28.65 -5.12 -14.85
N ARG A 5 -28.61 -3.89 -14.34
CA ARG A 5 -27.66 -2.89 -14.82
C ARG A 5 -26.30 -3.50 -14.66
N LYS A 6 -25.63 -3.85 -15.76
CA LYS A 6 -24.20 -4.15 -15.75
C LYS A 6 -23.52 -2.90 -15.20
N GLU A 7 -22.97 -2.97 -13.99
CA GLU A 7 -22.09 -1.91 -13.50
C GLU A 7 -20.94 -1.76 -14.50
N ALA A 8 -20.62 -0.53 -14.87
CA ALA A 8 -19.49 -0.26 -15.74
C ALA A 8 -18.21 -0.76 -15.06
N VAL A 9 -17.44 -1.58 -15.76
CA VAL A 9 -16.13 -2.04 -15.30
C VAL A 9 -15.08 -1.11 -15.93
N TYR A 10 -14.38 -0.37 -15.10
CA TYR A 10 -13.28 0.51 -15.52
C TYR A 10 -11.97 -0.26 -15.62
N THR A 11 -11.04 0.30 -16.38
CA THR A 11 -9.71 -0.27 -16.64
C THR A 11 -8.61 0.74 -16.28
N ILE A 12 -7.35 0.32 -16.39
CA ILE A 12 -6.19 1.19 -16.16
C ILE A 12 -6.18 2.36 -17.14
N GLU A 13 -6.67 2.19 -18.35
CA GLU A 13 -6.80 3.23 -19.35
C GLU A 13 -7.72 4.37 -18.88
N ASP A 14 -8.77 4.06 -18.12
CA ASP A 14 -9.65 5.06 -17.52
C ASP A 14 -8.93 5.87 -16.43
N ILE A 15 -8.01 5.24 -15.67
CA ILE A 15 -7.15 5.95 -14.71
C ILE A 15 -6.21 6.92 -15.45
N TYR A 16 -5.60 6.50 -16.55
CA TYR A 16 -4.72 7.37 -17.34
C TYR A 16 -5.47 8.50 -18.04
N ALA A 17 -6.76 8.37 -18.27
CA ALA A 17 -7.61 9.37 -18.87
C ALA A 17 -8.17 10.40 -17.87
N LEU A 18 -7.86 10.28 -16.58
CA LEU A 18 -8.30 11.25 -15.59
C LEU A 18 -7.72 12.65 -15.89
N PRO A 19 -8.46 13.72 -15.59
CA PRO A 19 -7.96 15.09 -15.71
C PRO A 19 -6.69 15.32 -14.89
N ASP A 20 -5.85 16.24 -15.36
CA ASP A 20 -4.64 16.64 -14.65
C ASP A 20 -4.95 17.06 -13.20
N GLY A 21 -4.21 16.50 -12.25
CA GLY A 21 -4.37 16.75 -10.82
C GLY A 21 -5.38 15.85 -10.12
N GLU A 22 -6.15 15.04 -10.84
CA GLU A 22 -6.97 14.00 -10.25
C GLU A 22 -6.19 12.70 -10.10
N ARG A 23 -6.34 12.05 -8.93
CA ARG A 23 -5.74 10.74 -8.65
C ARG A 23 -6.82 9.79 -8.17
N ALA A 24 -6.73 8.56 -8.61
CA ALA A 24 -7.65 7.50 -8.18
C ALA A 24 -6.95 6.15 -8.19
N GLU A 25 -7.48 5.24 -7.40
CA GLU A 25 -7.16 3.83 -7.44
C GLU A 25 -8.27 3.06 -8.17
N LEU A 26 -7.92 1.93 -8.71
CA LEU A 26 -8.83 1.01 -9.40
C LEU A 26 -8.79 -0.34 -8.69
N ILE A 27 -9.92 -0.79 -8.17
CA ILE A 27 -10.03 -2.08 -7.49
C ILE A 27 -11.23 -2.84 -8.07
N ASP A 28 -10.96 -3.98 -8.68
CA ASP A 28 -11.96 -4.81 -9.38
C ASP A 28 -12.82 -4.01 -10.37
N GLY A 29 -12.18 -3.11 -11.11
CA GLY A 29 -12.85 -2.26 -12.09
C GLY A 29 -13.71 -1.15 -11.52
N LYS A 30 -13.56 -0.82 -10.23
CA LYS A 30 -14.21 0.33 -9.57
C LYS A 30 -13.18 1.41 -9.26
N ILE A 31 -13.51 2.65 -9.63
CA ILE A 31 -12.64 3.82 -9.39
C ILE A 31 -12.90 4.37 -8.00
N TYR A 32 -11.81 4.62 -7.26
CA TYR A 32 -11.81 5.26 -5.94
C TYR A 32 -10.93 6.50 -5.98
N TYR A 33 -11.55 7.67 -6.01
CA TYR A 33 -10.83 8.95 -6.05
C TYR A 33 -10.09 9.20 -4.74
N MET A 34 -8.86 9.69 -4.85
CA MET A 34 -7.99 10.00 -3.73
C MET A 34 -8.07 11.47 -3.38
N ALA A 35 -8.27 11.77 -2.10
CA ALA A 35 -8.17 13.13 -1.58
C ALA A 35 -6.71 13.50 -1.30
N PRO A 36 -6.34 14.80 -1.37
CA PRO A 36 -5.03 15.25 -0.95
C PRO A 36 -4.75 14.87 0.51
N PRO A 37 -3.56 14.32 0.83
CA PRO A 37 -3.23 13.94 2.19
C PRO A 37 -3.01 15.18 3.08
N ASN A 38 -3.30 15.05 4.38
CA ASN A 38 -3.00 16.08 5.35
C ASN A 38 -1.54 16.02 5.83
N THR A 39 -1.10 17.05 6.56
CA THR A 39 0.28 17.15 7.05
C THR A 39 0.69 15.98 7.95
N LYS A 40 -0.21 15.48 8.81
CA LYS A 40 0.07 14.36 9.71
C LYS A 40 0.32 13.07 8.92
N HIS A 41 -0.47 12.82 7.90
CA HIS A 41 -0.28 11.71 6.99
C HIS A 41 1.08 11.80 6.28
N GLN A 42 1.41 12.95 5.70
CA GLN A 42 2.68 13.15 5.00
C GLN A 42 3.91 13.04 5.90
N ARG A 43 3.81 13.45 7.16
CA ARG A 43 4.90 13.22 8.13
C ARG A 43 5.15 11.74 8.37
N LEU A 44 4.11 10.92 8.45
CA LEU A 44 4.24 9.48 8.61
C LEU A 44 4.78 8.81 7.35
N VAL A 45 4.32 9.21 6.15
CA VAL A 45 4.90 8.73 4.88
C VAL A 45 6.40 9.00 4.85
N HIS A 46 6.81 10.25 5.10
CA HIS A 46 8.22 10.63 5.13
C HIS A 46 9.02 9.86 6.21
N PHE A 47 8.43 9.65 7.38
CA PHE A 47 9.06 8.89 8.46
C PHE A 47 9.33 7.44 8.02
N PHE A 48 8.33 6.72 7.53
CA PHE A 48 8.49 5.32 7.12
C PHE A 48 9.43 5.17 5.91
N ASP A 49 9.31 6.03 4.91
CA ASP A 49 10.19 6.03 3.74
C ASP A 49 11.66 6.16 4.15
N ARG A 50 11.95 7.13 5.02
CA ARG A 50 13.31 7.37 5.53
C ARG A 50 13.83 6.22 6.37
N GLU A 51 13.05 5.69 7.33
CA GLU A 51 13.49 4.60 8.21
C GLU A 51 13.80 3.32 7.41
N ILE A 52 12.93 2.98 6.46
CA ILE A 52 13.09 1.82 5.60
C ILE A 52 14.27 2.02 4.65
N GLY A 53 14.34 3.16 3.97
CA GLY A 53 15.42 3.48 3.04
C GLY A 53 16.80 3.47 3.72
N ASN A 54 16.92 4.04 4.91
CA ASN A 54 18.15 4.02 5.70
C ASN A 54 18.55 2.59 6.10
N TYR A 55 17.59 1.75 6.47
CA TYR A 55 17.87 0.35 6.79
C TYR A 55 18.39 -0.40 5.58
N ILE A 56 17.70 -0.31 4.44
CA ILE A 56 18.10 -0.97 3.19
C ILE A 56 19.51 -0.53 2.79
N GLN A 57 19.80 0.77 2.85
CA GLN A 57 21.10 1.32 2.50
C GLN A 57 22.21 0.80 3.43
N ARG A 58 22.00 0.80 4.75
CA ARG A 58 22.99 0.30 5.73
C ARG A 58 23.32 -1.19 5.55
N LYS A 59 22.34 -1.96 5.10
CA LYS A 59 22.50 -3.42 4.87
C LYS A 59 23.00 -3.77 3.47
N ASN A 60 23.21 -2.79 2.59
CA ASN A 60 23.43 -3.01 1.15
C ASN A 60 22.37 -3.97 0.57
N GLY A 61 21.12 -3.79 1.04
CA GLY A 61 20.00 -4.63 0.65
C GLY A 61 19.60 -4.39 -0.81
N LYS A 62 19.01 -5.40 -1.42
CA LYS A 62 18.54 -5.34 -2.81
C LYS A 62 17.13 -4.78 -2.97
N CYS A 63 16.37 -4.65 -1.87
CA CYS A 63 15.03 -4.10 -1.93
C CYS A 63 15.07 -2.60 -2.16
N GLU A 64 14.01 -2.07 -2.76
CA GLU A 64 13.79 -0.64 -2.94
C GLU A 64 12.49 -0.22 -2.25
N VAL A 65 12.46 0.99 -1.73
CA VAL A 65 11.27 1.59 -1.10
C VAL A 65 10.78 2.76 -1.93
N PHE A 66 9.47 2.80 -2.18
CA PHE A 66 8.80 3.85 -2.95
C PHE A 66 7.63 4.43 -2.16
N PRO A 67 7.65 5.73 -1.85
CA PRO A 67 6.47 6.42 -1.33
C PRO A 67 5.50 6.77 -2.46
N ALA A 68 4.21 6.94 -2.13
CA ALA A 68 3.22 7.44 -3.08
C ALA A 68 3.57 8.87 -3.58
N PRO A 69 3.23 9.22 -4.83
CA PRO A 69 2.53 8.41 -5.83
C PRO A 69 3.46 7.41 -6.53
N PHE A 70 3.20 6.14 -6.39
CA PHE A 70 3.91 5.07 -7.08
C PHE A 70 2.91 3.97 -7.46
N ALA A 71 2.80 3.70 -8.75
CA ALA A 71 1.82 2.77 -9.28
C ALA A 71 2.15 1.31 -8.96
N VAL A 72 1.16 0.56 -8.51
CA VAL A 72 1.24 -0.89 -8.32
C VAL A 72 0.11 -1.56 -9.11
N PHE A 73 0.48 -2.40 -10.06
CA PHE A 73 -0.41 -3.20 -10.89
C PHE A 73 -0.51 -4.59 -10.27
N LEU A 74 -1.51 -4.82 -9.41
CA LEU A 74 -1.58 -6.03 -8.57
C LEU A 74 -1.76 -7.33 -9.38
N ASN A 75 -2.36 -7.24 -10.57
CA ASN A 75 -2.61 -8.40 -11.42
C ASN A 75 -2.65 -7.99 -12.90
N GLU A 76 -2.60 -9.00 -13.78
CA GLU A 76 -2.53 -8.80 -15.24
C GLU A 76 -3.88 -8.44 -15.88
N ASN A 77 -4.98 -8.37 -15.14
CA ASN A 77 -6.31 -8.19 -15.71
C ASN A 77 -6.73 -6.74 -15.96
N HIS A 78 -5.82 -5.79 -15.82
CA HIS A 78 -6.04 -4.34 -16.05
C HIS A 78 -7.18 -3.70 -15.25
N THR A 79 -7.65 -4.35 -14.19
CA THR A 79 -8.75 -3.86 -13.34
C THR A 79 -8.34 -3.54 -11.90
N ASN A 80 -7.04 -3.65 -11.61
CA ASN A 80 -6.48 -3.33 -10.30
C ASN A 80 -5.20 -2.49 -10.43
N TYR A 81 -5.30 -1.24 -9.99
CA TYR A 81 -4.24 -0.25 -9.96
C TYR A 81 -4.34 0.49 -8.62
N VAL A 82 -3.30 0.41 -7.82
CA VAL A 82 -3.25 1.08 -6.52
C VAL A 82 -1.98 1.91 -6.38
N GLU A 83 -2.02 2.90 -5.49
CA GLU A 83 -0.89 3.74 -5.12
C GLU A 83 -0.71 3.70 -3.60
N PRO A 84 -0.15 2.60 -3.04
CA PRO A 84 0.06 2.50 -1.60
C PRO A 84 0.93 3.63 -1.07
N ASP A 85 0.71 4.05 0.17
CA ASP A 85 1.50 5.11 0.79
C ASP A 85 3.00 4.77 0.81
N ILE A 86 3.34 3.51 1.11
CA ILE A 86 4.71 2.96 1.00
C ILE A 86 4.65 1.57 0.37
N SER A 87 5.53 1.34 -0.59
CA SER A 87 5.76 0.02 -1.22
C SER A 87 7.23 -0.36 -1.10
N VAL A 88 7.52 -1.57 -0.60
CA VAL A 88 8.88 -2.15 -0.58
C VAL A 88 8.90 -3.35 -1.52
N ILE A 89 9.84 -3.33 -2.46
CA ILE A 89 9.94 -4.30 -3.54
C ILE A 89 11.35 -4.90 -3.53
N CYS A 90 11.45 -6.22 -3.40
CA CYS A 90 12.73 -6.94 -3.31
C CYS A 90 13.10 -7.67 -4.60
N ASP A 91 12.17 -7.78 -5.53
CA ASP A 91 12.39 -8.34 -6.85
C ASP A 91 12.51 -7.19 -7.88
N PRO A 92 13.72 -6.88 -8.37
CA PRO A 92 13.93 -5.78 -9.31
C PRO A 92 13.20 -5.99 -10.64
N ASP A 93 12.90 -7.23 -11.02
CA ASP A 93 12.21 -7.53 -12.28
C ASP A 93 10.76 -7.05 -12.27
N LYS A 94 10.19 -6.77 -11.10
CA LYS A 94 8.86 -6.16 -10.96
C LYS A 94 8.85 -4.65 -11.18
N ILE A 95 10.01 -3.99 -11.08
CA ILE A 95 10.10 -2.53 -11.16
C ILE A 95 10.28 -2.11 -12.61
N THR A 96 9.38 -1.27 -13.10
CA THR A 96 9.38 -0.72 -14.46
C THR A 96 9.28 0.81 -14.42
N ASP A 97 9.43 1.47 -15.57
CA ASP A 97 9.23 2.92 -15.69
C ASP A 97 7.82 3.38 -15.31
N LYS A 98 6.84 2.48 -15.34
CA LYS A 98 5.45 2.77 -14.99
C LYS A 98 5.09 2.47 -13.54
N GLY A 99 5.91 1.71 -12.82
CA GLY A 99 5.64 1.28 -11.46
C GLY A 99 5.98 -0.19 -11.22
N CYS A 100 5.34 -0.80 -10.24
CA CYS A 100 5.52 -2.20 -9.88
C CYS A 100 4.52 -3.11 -10.58
N ASN A 101 4.98 -4.11 -11.30
CA ASN A 101 4.16 -5.16 -11.87
C ASN A 101 4.06 -6.34 -10.89
N GLY A 102 2.87 -6.59 -10.38
CA GLY A 102 2.61 -7.60 -9.35
C GLY A 102 2.71 -7.04 -7.94
N ALA A 103 2.68 -7.92 -6.95
CA ALA A 103 2.66 -7.54 -5.54
C ALA A 103 4.03 -7.07 -5.06
N PRO A 104 4.12 -5.91 -4.38
CA PRO A 104 5.24 -5.58 -3.51
C PRO A 104 5.43 -6.62 -2.38
N ASP A 105 6.62 -6.69 -1.83
CA ASP A 105 6.90 -7.56 -0.68
C ASP A 105 6.24 -7.02 0.59
N TRP A 106 6.27 -5.72 0.80
CA TRP A 106 5.69 -5.06 1.95
C TRP A 106 4.98 -3.76 1.57
N ILE A 107 3.78 -3.58 2.09
CA ILE A 107 2.96 -2.37 1.88
C ILE A 107 2.62 -1.75 3.24
N ILE A 108 2.69 -0.42 3.31
CA ILE A 108 2.17 0.35 4.43
C ILE A 108 1.10 1.31 3.90
N GLU A 109 -0.06 1.29 4.54
CA GLU A 109 -1.14 2.26 4.31
C GLU A 109 -1.38 3.07 5.58
N ILE A 110 -1.42 4.39 5.44
CA ILE A 110 -1.69 5.31 6.54
C ILE A 110 -3.13 5.77 6.42
N VAL A 111 -3.95 5.39 7.38
CA VAL A 111 -5.40 5.61 7.34
C VAL A 111 -5.71 7.10 7.41
N ALA A 112 -6.35 7.61 6.35
CA ALA A 112 -6.97 8.94 6.35
C ALA A 112 -8.39 8.85 6.91
N SER A 113 -8.87 9.92 7.53
CA SER A 113 -10.15 9.95 8.26
C SER A 113 -11.42 9.62 7.43
N GLY A 114 -11.31 9.61 6.10
CA GLY A 114 -12.45 9.36 5.19
C GLY A 114 -12.55 7.95 4.59
N ASN A 115 -11.46 7.15 4.58
CA ASN A 115 -11.36 5.91 3.79
C ASN A 115 -11.14 4.63 4.61
N LYS A 116 -11.51 4.62 5.89
CA LYS A 116 -11.21 3.49 6.80
C LYS A 116 -11.71 2.13 6.31
N SER A 117 -12.91 2.03 5.75
CA SER A 117 -13.46 0.75 5.32
C SER A 117 -12.74 0.19 4.10
N MET A 118 -12.28 1.05 3.19
CA MET A 118 -11.52 0.63 2.02
C MET A 118 -10.17 0.01 2.43
N ASP A 119 -9.43 0.71 3.31
CA ASP A 119 -8.10 0.27 3.73
C ASP A 119 -8.17 -1.04 4.53
N TYR A 120 -9.12 -1.16 5.46
CA TYR A 120 -9.19 -2.31 6.34
C TYR A 120 -9.75 -3.60 5.70
N PHE A 121 -10.69 -3.50 4.76
CA PHE A 121 -11.35 -4.69 4.23
C PHE A 121 -11.01 -4.97 2.77
N THR A 122 -11.17 -4.00 1.89
CA THR A 122 -10.99 -4.23 0.46
C THR A 122 -9.53 -4.42 0.09
N LYS A 123 -8.66 -3.53 0.55
CA LYS A 123 -7.21 -3.61 0.27
C LYS A 123 -6.56 -4.80 0.97
N LEU A 124 -6.96 -5.12 2.21
CA LEU A 124 -6.46 -6.29 2.92
C LEU A 124 -6.63 -7.58 2.10
N PHE A 125 -7.84 -7.81 1.60
CA PHE A 125 -8.13 -8.97 0.76
C PHE A 125 -7.32 -8.95 -0.55
N LYS A 126 -7.24 -7.78 -1.19
CA LYS A 126 -6.51 -7.62 -2.45
C LYS A 126 -5.01 -7.87 -2.30
N TYR A 127 -4.39 -7.30 -1.29
CA TYR A 127 -2.96 -7.47 -1.04
C TYR A 127 -2.62 -8.91 -0.70
N ARG A 128 -3.44 -9.55 0.14
CA ARG A 128 -3.26 -10.97 0.47
C ARG A 128 -3.34 -11.86 -0.76
N THR A 129 -4.37 -11.70 -1.60
CA THR A 129 -4.57 -12.54 -2.79
C THR A 129 -3.56 -12.26 -3.90
N ALA A 130 -3.02 -11.05 -3.99
CA ALA A 130 -1.98 -10.68 -4.94
C ALA A 130 -0.60 -11.24 -4.59
N GLY A 131 -0.37 -11.67 -3.34
CA GLY A 131 0.90 -12.22 -2.89
C GLY A 131 1.82 -11.25 -2.16
N VAL A 132 1.28 -10.15 -1.62
CA VAL A 132 1.99 -9.29 -0.68
C VAL A 132 2.39 -10.13 0.54
N ARG A 133 3.64 -10.02 1.01
CA ARG A 133 4.14 -10.81 2.14
C ARG A 133 3.76 -10.19 3.49
N GLU A 134 3.83 -8.86 3.57
CA GLU A 134 3.56 -8.10 4.79
C GLU A 134 2.75 -6.84 4.49
N TYR A 135 1.75 -6.55 5.30
CA TYR A 135 0.88 -5.38 5.16
C TYR A 135 0.67 -4.70 6.51
N TRP A 136 0.99 -3.42 6.58
CA TRP A 136 0.79 -2.59 7.76
C TRP A 136 -0.31 -1.57 7.51
N ILE A 137 -1.24 -1.47 8.46
CA ILE A 137 -2.24 -0.41 8.52
C ILE A 137 -1.88 0.49 9.70
N VAL A 138 -1.50 1.72 9.39
CA VAL A 138 -1.11 2.73 10.38
C VAL A 138 -2.28 3.67 10.62
N ASP A 139 -2.88 3.63 11.80
CA ASP A 139 -3.99 4.51 12.20
C ASP A 139 -3.47 5.62 13.12
N PRO A 140 -3.24 6.84 12.59
CA PRO A 140 -2.72 7.94 13.39
C PRO A 140 -3.73 8.50 14.40
N ALA A 141 -5.03 8.27 14.21
CA ALA A 141 -6.05 8.71 15.16
C ALA A 141 -6.05 7.84 16.42
N LYS A 142 -5.86 6.54 16.24
CA LYS A 142 -5.75 5.57 17.33
C LYS A 142 -4.34 5.42 17.87
N LYS A 143 -3.31 5.93 17.16
CA LYS A 143 -1.89 5.68 17.41
C LYS A 143 -1.57 4.19 17.47
N MET A 144 -2.09 3.44 16.52
CA MET A 144 -1.97 2.01 16.42
C MET A 144 -1.46 1.59 15.05
N ILE A 145 -0.73 0.48 14.99
CA ILE A 145 -0.28 -0.18 13.78
C ILE A 145 -0.79 -1.61 13.81
N THR A 146 -1.57 -1.99 12.80
CA THR A 146 -1.99 -3.38 12.60
C THR A 146 -1.07 -4.00 11.56
N VAL A 147 -0.43 -5.10 11.91
CA VAL A 147 0.57 -5.81 11.10
C VAL A 147 0.01 -7.15 10.66
N TYR A 148 -0.16 -7.33 9.36
CA TYR A 148 -0.49 -8.62 8.75
C TYR A 148 0.75 -9.21 8.12
N ARG A 149 1.13 -10.42 8.55
CA ARG A 149 2.19 -11.24 7.93
C ARG A 149 1.52 -12.40 7.22
N PHE A 150 1.26 -12.24 5.93
CA PHE A 150 0.44 -13.18 5.16
C PHE A 150 1.09 -14.55 5.02
N GLU A 151 2.41 -14.61 4.87
CA GLU A 151 3.14 -15.89 4.81
C GLU A 151 3.05 -16.71 6.10
N LYS A 152 2.92 -16.03 7.24
CA LYS A 152 2.82 -16.66 8.57
C LYS A 152 1.38 -16.79 9.06
N GLU A 153 0.43 -16.23 8.28
CA GLU A 153 -0.99 -16.15 8.65
C GLU A 153 -1.24 -15.51 10.04
N THR A 154 -0.43 -14.49 10.40
CA THR A 154 -0.55 -13.78 11.68
C THR A 154 -1.02 -12.34 11.48
N MET A 155 -1.73 -11.84 12.51
CA MET A 155 -2.09 -10.44 12.66
C MET A 155 -1.76 -10.01 14.09
N GLU A 156 -1.06 -8.89 14.22
CA GLU A 156 -0.68 -8.30 15.50
C GLU A 156 -0.93 -6.80 15.51
N GLU A 157 -1.22 -6.25 16.66
CA GLU A 157 -1.41 -4.83 16.87
C GLU A 157 -0.34 -4.27 17.80
N TYR A 158 0.15 -3.07 17.45
CA TYR A 158 1.17 -2.35 18.20
C TYR A 158 0.75 -0.91 18.41
N SER A 159 1.04 -0.34 19.57
CA SER A 159 0.95 1.11 19.76
C SER A 159 2.16 1.82 19.14
N PHE A 160 2.08 3.14 18.91
CA PHE A 160 3.22 3.92 18.42
C PHE A 160 4.42 3.92 19.38
N ASP A 161 4.18 3.65 20.67
CA ASP A 161 5.25 3.60 21.68
C ASP A 161 6.06 2.30 21.64
N GLU A 162 5.60 1.30 20.91
CA GLU A 162 6.25 0.00 20.80
C GLU A 162 7.15 -0.08 19.56
N LYS A 163 8.16 -0.95 19.63
CA LYS A 163 8.96 -1.33 18.46
C LYS A 163 8.23 -2.41 17.68
N VAL A 164 7.91 -2.14 16.43
CA VAL A 164 7.21 -3.05 15.54
C VAL A 164 8.24 -3.85 14.74
N PRO A 165 8.36 -5.17 14.94
CA PRO A 165 9.29 -5.98 14.16
C PRO A 165 8.79 -6.11 12.73
N VAL A 166 9.69 -5.90 11.76
CA VAL A 166 9.41 -6.06 10.33
C VAL A 166 9.59 -7.52 9.94
N GLY A 167 8.54 -8.15 9.42
CA GLY A 167 8.54 -9.59 9.16
C GLY A 167 9.40 -10.04 7.98
N ILE A 168 9.58 -9.18 6.95
CA ILE A 168 10.42 -9.48 5.79
C ILE A 168 11.93 -9.32 6.07
N TYR A 169 12.30 -8.79 7.22
CA TYR A 169 13.69 -8.64 7.69
C TYR A 169 13.85 -9.24 9.08
N GLU A 170 15.00 -9.87 9.34
CA GLU A 170 15.26 -10.54 10.62
C GLU A 170 15.64 -9.59 11.77
N ASP A 171 16.30 -8.48 11.44
CA ASP A 171 16.93 -7.58 12.41
C ASP A 171 16.46 -6.12 12.30
N PHE A 172 15.24 -5.92 11.81
CA PHE A 172 14.66 -4.60 11.63
C PHE A 172 13.37 -4.42 12.42
N SER A 173 13.30 -3.34 13.18
CA SER A 173 12.10 -2.91 13.88
C SER A 173 11.94 -1.40 13.74
N ILE A 174 10.71 -0.92 13.66
CA ILE A 174 10.36 0.49 13.56
C ILE A 174 9.57 0.91 14.81
N LYS A 175 9.93 2.04 15.39
CA LYS A 175 9.15 2.72 16.42
C LYS A 175 8.77 4.10 15.89
N VAL A 176 7.46 4.39 15.85
CA VAL A 176 6.95 5.70 15.42
C VAL A 176 7.32 6.76 16.47
N GLN A 177 7.83 7.91 16.01
CA GLN A 177 8.25 9.05 16.85
C GLN A 177 7.24 10.19 16.74
#